data_eb329fd4af543570d6d2474217c47012
#
_entry.id   eb329fd4af543570d6d2474217c47012
#
_cell.length_a   1.000
_cell.length_b   1.000
_cell.length_c   1.000
_cell.angle_alpha   90.00
_cell.angle_beta   90.00
_cell.angle_gamma   90.00
#
_symmetry.space_group_name_H-M   'P 1'
#
loop_
_entity.id
_entity.type
_entity.pdbx_description
1 polymer ?
#
loop_
_entity_poly.entity_id
_entity_poly.type
_entity_poly.pdbx_seq_one_letter_code
_entity_poly.pdbx_strand_id
1 'polypeptide(L)'
;KDLTDTPSSFGTAGQALVMNNSANGLVFSNASSAEVYGFKKTFTASTLNRTVTVVSVSGSNKYFIDGVQQDTLELLEGNTYVFTYPSGHPFKFSTTSDGTHGSGSEYTTGVTHNSSTQVTIVVATNAPTLYYYCSSHAGMGGQANTPVPADDVLFAASGFSWSLSNGKLIATI
;
A
#
# COMPACT_ATOMS: atom_id res chain seq x y z
N LYS A 1 41.42 -18.67 1.48
CA LYS A 1 40.23 -19.52 1.73
C LYS A 1 39.56 -19.68 0.38
N ASP A 2 39.73 -20.82 -0.28
CA ASP A 2 39.09 -21.09 -1.56
C ASP A 2 37.57 -21.10 -1.35
N LEU A 3 36.86 -20.34 -2.16
CA LEU A 3 35.39 -20.44 -2.26
C LEU A 3 35.08 -21.75 -2.98
N THR A 4 34.84 -22.80 -2.19
CA THR A 4 34.50 -24.13 -2.71
C THR A 4 33.04 -24.27 -3.14
N ASP A 5 32.27 -23.18 -3.01
CA ASP A 5 30.84 -23.11 -3.33
C ASP A 5 30.52 -22.38 -4.66
N THR A 6 31.57 -21.99 -5.40
CA THR A 6 31.38 -21.44 -6.75
C THR A 6 31.22 -22.56 -7.78
N PRO A 7 30.28 -22.44 -8.73
CA PRO A 7 30.16 -23.41 -9.82
C PRO A 7 31.47 -23.58 -10.59
N SER A 8 31.83 -24.80 -10.89
CA SER A 8 33.07 -25.14 -11.62
C SER A 8 33.08 -24.68 -13.09
N SER A 9 31.97 -24.19 -13.58
CA SER A 9 31.83 -23.66 -14.95
C SER A 9 30.81 -22.52 -14.97
N PHE A 10 31.00 -21.58 -15.88
CA PHE A 10 30.01 -20.57 -16.19
C PHE A 10 28.81 -21.22 -16.89
N GLY A 11 27.60 -20.85 -16.50
CA GLY A 11 26.37 -21.31 -17.15
C GLY A 11 26.33 -20.89 -18.63
N THR A 12 25.47 -21.53 -19.39
CA THR A 12 25.20 -21.17 -20.78
C THR A 12 24.13 -20.06 -20.83
N ALA A 13 24.04 -19.38 -21.98
CA ALA A 13 23.04 -18.34 -22.18
C ALA A 13 21.62 -18.87 -21.86
N GLY A 14 20.86 -18.13 -21.05
CA GLY A 14 19.52 -18.51 -20.58
C GLY A 14 19.48 -19.28 -19.26
N GLN A 15 20.63 -19.52 -18.64
CA GLN A 15 20.67 -20.10 -17.29
C GLN A 15 20.79 -19.02 -16.21
N ALA A 16 20.08 -19.23 -15.12
CA ALA A 16 20.18 -18.40 -13.91
C ALA A 16 21.01 -19.11 -12.84
N LEU A 17 21.76 -18.33 -12.07
CA LEU A 17 22.45 -18.80 -10.88
C LEU A 17 21.42 -18.93 -9.75
N VAL A 18 21.18 -20.14 -9.27
CA VAL A 18 20.20 -20.46 -8.23
C VAL A 18 20.84 -21.26 -7.10
N MET A 19 20.25 -21.20 -5.91
CA MET A 19 20.63 -22.12 -4.84
C MET A 19 20.23 -23.54 -5.23
N ASN A 20 21.12 -24.49 -4.98
CA ASN A 20 20.77 -25.90 -5.15
C ASN A 20 19.70 -26.34 -4.12
N ASN A 21 19.07 -27.51 -4.38
CA ASN A 21 17.99 -28.02 -3.51
C ASN A 21 18.45 -28.33 -2.07
N SER A 22 19.72 -28.41 -1.81
CA SER A 22 20.29 -28.62 -0.46
C SER A 22 20.63 -27.30 0.23
N ALA A 23 20.41 -26.15 -0.41
CA ALA A 23 20.69 -24.81 0.09
C ALA A 23 22.13 -24.57 0.58
N ASN A 24 23.09 -25.35 0.07
CA ASN A 24 24.50 -25.30 0.46
C ASN A 24 25.45 -24.91 -0.66
N GLY A 25 24.95 -24.46 -1.81
CA GLY A 25 25.75 -24.02 -2.94
C GLY A 25 24.92 -23.41 -4.06
N LEU A 26 25.61 -22.74 -4.97
CA LEU A 26 25.02 -22.10 -6.15
C LEU A 26 25.21 -23.00 -7.38
N VAL A 27 24.17 -23.14 -8.18
CA VAL A 27 24.18 -23.89 -9.45
C VAL A 27 23.54 -23.05 -10.56
N PHE A 28 23.96 -23.29 -11.81
CA PHE A 28 23.26 -22.74 -12.97
C PHE A 28 22.08 -23.65 -13.33
N SER A 29 20.90 -23.09 -13.44
CA SER A 29 19.69 -23.80 -13.83
C SER A 29 19.06 -23.12 -15.03
N ASN A 30 18.44 -23.89 -15.93
CA ASN A 30 17.64 -23.33 -17.00
C ASN A 30 16.46 -22.59 -16.38
N ALA A 31 16.37 -21.28 -16.62
CA ALA A 31 15.22 -20.50 -16.24
C ALA A 31 14.04 -20.94 -17.12
N SER A 32 13.25 -21.88 -16.62
CA SER A 32 11.92 -22.11 -17.18
C SER A 32 11.09 -20.89 -16.79
N SER A 33 10.83 -20.01 -17.76
CA SER A 33 9.97 -18.83 -17.65
C SER A 33 10.05 -18.09 -16.31
N ALA A 34 11.01 -17.16 -16.24
CA ALA A 34 10.99 -15.99 -15.32
C ALA A 34 10.60 -16.26 -13.87
N GLU A 35 11.22 -17.19 -13.17
CA GLU A 35 11.30 -17.08 -11.72
C GLU A 35 12.44 -16.11 -11.39
N VAL A 36 12.11 -14.82 -11.41
CA VAL A 36 12.97 -13.80 -10.81
C VAL A 36 12.92 -14.00 -9.31
N TYR A 37 13.95 -14.59 -8.74
CA TYR A 37 14.13 -14.61 -7.28
C TYR A 37 14.49 -13.21 -6.81
N GLY A 38 13.48 -12.33 -6.78
CA GLY A 38 13.54 -11.08 -6.05
C GLY A 38 13.11 -11.33 -4.61
N PHE A 39 13.70 -10.66 -3.66
CA PHE A 39 13.14 -10.60 -2.32
C PHE A 39 11.79 -9.89 -2.42
N LYS A 40 10.70 -10.65 -2.47
CA LYS A 40 9.36 -10.10 -2.42
C LYS A 40 9.08 -9.66 -0.99
N LYS A 41 9.08 -8.35 -0.74
CA LYS A 41 8.51 -7.84 0.49
C LYS A 41 7.00 -8.06 0.42
N THR A 42 6.51 -9.04 1.14
CA THR A 42 5.07 -9.28 1.24
C THR A 42 4.44 -8.11 2.01
N PHE A 43 3.42 -7.47 1.44
CA PHE A 43 2.61 -6.50 2.15
C PHE A 43 2.00 -7.16 3.40
N THR A 44 2.19 -6.55 4.54
CA THR A 44 1.56 -6.97 5.80
C THR A 44 0.53 -5.92 6.18
N ALA A 45 -0.73 -6.33 6.25
CA ALA A 45 -1.83 -5.46 6.66
C ALA A 45 -1.57 -4.87 8.05
N SER A 46 -1.83 -3.59 8.20
CA SER A 46 -1.60 -2.84 9.43
C SER A 46 -2.87 -2.15 9.90
N THR A 47 -2.97 -1.90 11.21
CA THR A 47 -4.02 -1.05 11.79
C THR A 47 -3.45 0.32 12.12
N LEU A 48 -4.06 1.36 11.58
CA LEU A 48 -3.66 2.76 11.76
C LEU A 48 -4.79 3.56 12.41
N ASN A 49 -4.47 4.25 13.49
CA ASN A 49 -5.42 5.13 14.16
C ASN A 49 -5.29 6.56 13.60
N ARG A 50 -6.42 7.22 13.41
CA ARG A 50 -6.53 8.59 12.92
C ARG A 50 -7.40 9.41 13.86
N THR A 51 -6.95 10.60 14.18
CA THR A 51 -7.70 11.55 15.01
C THR A 51 -8.37 12.58 14.13
N VAL A 52 -9.69 12.67 14.21
CA VAL A 52 -10.49 13.66 13.49
C VAL A 52 -10.90 14.74 14.47
N THR A 53 -10.59 15.99 14.17
CA THR A 53 -11.07 17.14 14.90
C THR A 53 -11.92 18.02 14.00
N VAL A 54 -12.73 18.91 14.60
CA VAL A 54 -13.57 19.87 13.89
C VAL A 54 -13.12 21.28 14.25
N VAL A 55 -12.81 22.07 13.24
CA VAL A 55 -12.40 23.47 13.39
C VAL A 55 -13.26 24.33 12.49
N SER A 56 -13.72 25.48 13.02
CA SER A 56 -14.40 26.49 12.21
C SER A 56 -13.39 27.29 11.40
N VAL A 57 -13.51 27.20 10.08
CA VAL A 57 -12.67 27.92 9.11
C VAL A 57 -13.57 28.83 8.30
N SER A 58 -13.37 30.15 8.41
CA SER A 58 -14.17 31.15 7.70
C SER A 58 -15.69 30.97 7.91
N GLY A 59 -16.08 30.61 9.15
CA GLY A 59 -17.48 30.43 9.52
C GLY A 59 -18.10 29.06 9.15
N SER A 60 -17.34 28.16 8.59
CA SER A 60 -17.78 26.79 8.26
C SER A 60 -16.94 25.75 8.99
N ASN A 61 -17.58 24.74 9.55
CA ASN A 61 -16.88 23.63 10.19
C ASN A 61 -16.17 22.75 9.15
N LYS A 62 -14.91 22.39 9.43
CA LYS A 62 -14.10 21.52 8.60
C LYS A 62 -13.50 20.39 9.44
N TYR A 63 -13.36 19.22 8.86
CA TYR A 63 -12.58 18.14 9.44
C TYR A 63 -11.08 18.42 9.28
N PHE A 64 -10.36 18.15 10.35
CA PHE A 64 -8.91 18.08 10.37
C PHE A 64 -8.52 16.65 10.75
N ILE A 65 -7.80 15.98 9.88
CA ILE A 65 -7.31 14.63 10.12
C ILE A 65 -5.85 14.74 10.58
N ASP A 66 -5.58 14.28 11.80
CA ASP A 66 -4.25 14.40 12.41
C ASP A 66 -3.67 15.83 12.35
N GLY A 67 -4.53 16.83 12.41
CA GLY A 67 -4.18 18.26 12.37
C GLY A 67 -4.17 18.89 10.97
N VAL A 68 -4.41 18.12 9.90
CA VAL A 68 -4.45 18.64 8.52
C VAL A 68 -5.89 18.87 8.07
N GLN A 69 -6.20 20.10 7.63
CA GLN A 69 -7.53 20.47 7.15
C GLN A 69 -7.88 19.69 5.88
N GLN A 70 -9.03 18.98 5.91
CA GLN A 70 -9.59 18.27 4.76
C GLN A 70 -8.52 17.45 4.00
N ASP A 71 -7.65 16.75 4.76
CA ASP A 71 -6.52 16.00 4.23
C ASP A 71 -6.95 15.01 3.15
N THR A 72 -6.16 14.90 2.09
CA THR A 72 -6.33 13.82 1.11
C THR A 72 -5.68 12.57 1.64
N LEU A 73 -6.50 11.62 2.08
CA LEU A 73 -6.02 10.40 2.71
C LEU A 73 -5.54 9.39 1.68
N GLU A 74 -4.50 8.62 2.04
CA GLU A 74 -4.05 7.43 1.33
C GLU A 74 -4.38 6.20 2.17
N LEU A 75 -5.47 5.55 1.85
CA LEU A 75 -5.99 4.36 2.54
C LEU A 75 -5.57 3.11 1.75
N LEU A 76 -4.40 2.55 2.07
CA LEU A 76 -3.88 1.36 1.37
C LEU A 76 -4.84 0.17 1.50
N GLU A 77 -5.12 -0.50 0.38
CA GLU A 77 -5.89 -1.73 0.37
C GLU A 77 -5.33 -2.79 1.34
N GLY A 78 -6.20 -3.50 2.01
CA GLY A 78 -5.85 -4.49 3.02
C GLY A 78 -5.54 -3.92 4.40
N ASN A 79 -5.24 -2.63 4.54
CA ASN A 79 -5.06 -1.99 5.84
C ASN A 79 -6.40 -1.71 6.53
N THR A 80 -6.31 -1.59 7.85
CA THR A 80 -7.42 -1.15 8.72
C THR A 80 -7.13 0.27 9.21
N TYR A 81 -8.10 1.16 9.07
CA TYR A 81 -8.01 2.52 9.61
C TYR A 81 -9.13 2.75 10.61
N VAL A 82 -8.77 3.26 11.78
CA VAL A 82 -9.71 3.57 12.87
C VAL A 82 -9.74 5.08 13.04
N PHE A 83 -10.88 5.71 12.73
CA PHE A 83 -11.08 7.14 12.87
C PHE A 83 -11.87 7.43 14.15
N THR A 84 -11.29 8.23 15.03
CA THR A 84 -11.97 8.75 16.23
C THR A 84 -12.33 10.21 15.97
N TYR A 85 -13.60 10.55 16.12
CA TYR A 85 -14.17 11.87 15.78
C TYR A 85 -15.06 12.42 16.89
N PRO A 86 -15.28 13.74 16.98
CA PRO A 86 -16.12 14.35 18.02
C PRO A 86 -17.60 13.99 17.82
N SER A 87 -18.34 13.86 18.92
CA SER A 87 -19.79 13.70 18.88
C SER A 87 -20.47 14.87 18.16
N GLY A 88 -21.61 14.60 17.51
CA GLY A 88 -22.34 15.60 16.72
C GLY A 88 -21.84 15.78 15.29
N HIS A 89 -20.71 15.19 14.93
CA HIS A 89 -20.15 15.21 13.57
C HIS A 89 -19.84 13.78 13.10
N PRO A 90 -20.86 12.97 12.74
CA PRO A 90 -20.64 11.57 12.35
C PRO A 90 -19.80 11.47 11.09
N PHE A 91 -18.66 10.78 11.18
CA PHE A 91 -17.70 10.58 10.09
C PHE A 91 -18.07 9.35 9.26
N LYS A 92 -18.28 9.52 7.98
CA LYS A 92 -18.72 8.49 7.05
C LYS A 92 -17.92 8.54 5.74
N PHE A 93 -18.00 7.46 4.96
CA PHE A 93 -17.42 7.36 3.63
C PHE A 93 -18.49 7.29 2.54
N SER A 94 -18.16 7.74 1.34
CA SER A 94 -19.00 7.67 0.13
C SER A 94 -18.11 7.59 -1.10
N THR A 95 -18.66 7.13 -2.22
CA THR A 95 -18.03 7.25 -3.55
C THR A 95 -18.33 8.60 -4.23
N THR A 96 -19.19 9.41 -3.60
CA THR A 96 -19.56 10.73 -4.08
C THR A 96 -19.00 11.81 -3.15
N SER A 97 -18.42 12.86 -3.72
CA SER A 97 -17.92 14.00 -2.94
C SER A 97 -19.04 14.56 -2.05
N ASP A 98 -18.69 14.84 -0.79
CA ASP A 98 -19.61 15.29 0.27
C ASP A 98 -20.80 14.33 0.55
N GLY A 99 -20.67 13.06 0.12
CA GLY A 99 -21.57 11.96 0.45
C GLY A 99 -23.04 12.25 0.16
N THR A 100 -23.89 12.11 1.17
CA THR A 100 -25.35 12.33 1.06
C THR A 100 -25.71 13.78 0.74
N HIS A 101 -24.88 14.76 1.06
CA HIS A 101 -25.07 16.16 0.69
C HIS A 101 -24.82 16.39 -0.81
N GLY A 102 -23.93 15.56 -1.42
CA GLY A 102 -23.68 15.51 -2.85
C GLY A 102 -24.63 14.56 -3.61
N SER A 103 -25.75 14.15 -3.01
CA SER A 103 -26.70 13.19 -3.58
C SER A 103 -26.15 11.77 -3.73
N GLY A 104 -25.08 11.43 -3.04
CA GLY A 104 -24.52 10.09 -2.95
C GLY A 104 -25.11 9.26 -1.81
N SER A 105 -24.60 8.05 -1.66
CA SER A 105 -24.93 7.14 -0.58
C SER A 105 -23.71 6.85 0.28
N GLU A 106 -23.93 6.41 1.49
CA GLU A 106 -22.86 5.93 2.35
C GLU A 106 -22.22 4.67 1.76
N TYR A 107 -20.87 4.65 1.72
CA TYR A 107 -20.07 3.48 1.40
C TYR A 107 -19.90 2.64 2.67
N THR A 108 -20.31 1.37 2.60
CA THR A 108 -20.36 0.47 3.77
C THR A 108 -19.43 -0.73 3.65
N THR A 109 -18.82 -0.98 2.49
CA THR A 109 -17.93 -2.14 2.30
C THR A 109 -16.70 -2.02 3.19
N GLY A 110 -16.54 -2.97 4.11
CA GLY A 110 -15.47 -2.98 5.10
C GLY A 110 -15.59 -1.93 6.20
N VAL A 111 -16.68 -1.15 6.24
CA VAL A 111 -16.90 -0.09 7.24
C VAL A 111 -17.71 -0.63 8.43
N THR A 112 -17.25 -0.29 9.62
CA THR A 112 -17.94 -0.63 10.89
C THR A 112 -18.01 0.62 11.77
N HIS A 113 -19.23 1.02 12.16
CA HIS A 113 -19.45 2.07 13.15
C HIS A 113 -19.31 1.47 14.55
N ASN A 114 -18.14 1.68 15.19
CA ASN A 114 -17.83 1.11 16.50
C ASN A 114 -18.60 1.80 17.63
N SER A 115 -18.82 3.11 17.47
CA SER A 115 -19.57 3.95 18.41
C SER A 115 -20.08 5.22 17.71
N SER A 116 -20.71 6.11 18.47
CA SER A 116 -21.11 7.45 17.98
C SER A 116 -19.93 8.39 17.68
N THR A 117 -18.69 7.99 18.01
CA THR A 117 -17.47 8.78 17.87
C THR A 117 -16.31 8.00 17.25
N GLN A 118 -16.57 6.79 16.74
CA GLN A 118 -15.53 5.96 16.13
C GLN A 118 -16.07 5.13 14.99
N VAL A 119 -15.34 5.13 13.87
CA VAL A 119 -15.58 4.27 12.71
C VAL A 119 -14.28 3.60 12.29
N THR A 120 -14.41 2.35 11.87
CA THR A 120 -13.30 1.56 11.32
C THR A 120 -13.60 1.23 9.87
N ILE A 121 -12.58 1.30 9.00
CA ILE A 121 -12.63 0.78 7.65
C ILE A 121 -11.49 -0.21 7.43
N VAL A 122 -11.82 -1.42 6.99
CA VAL A 122 -10.89 -2.37 6.37
C VAL A 122 -10.96 -2.14 4.87
N VAL A 123 -9.91 -1.60 4.29
CA VAL A 123 -9.94 -1.20 2.88
C VAL A 123 -9.98 -2.44 1.99
N ALA A 124 -11.06 -2.61 1.27
CA ALA A 124 -11.26 -3.76 0.40
C ALA A 124 -10.33 -3.72 -0.81
N THR A 125 -10.03 -4.89 -1.37
CA THR A 125 -9.34 -4.99 -2.66
C THR A 125 -10.18 -4.35 -3.76
N ASN A 126 -9.55 -3.55 -4.62
CA ASN A 126 -10.20 -2.74 -5.65
C ASN A 126 -11.25 -1.76 -5.10
N ALA A 127 -11.06 -1.25 -3.88
CA ALA A 127 -11.91 -0.19 -3.36
C ALA A 127 -11.82 1.05 -4.28
N PRO A 128 -12.96 1.68 -4.61
CA PRO A 128 -12.94 2.91 -5.41
C PRO A 128 -12.35 4.07 -4.61
N THR A 129 -11.96 5.14 -5.27
CA THR A 129 -11.71 6.41 -4.57
C THR A 129 -12.91 6.77 -3.71
N LEU A 130 -12.67 7.08 -2.45
CA LEU A 130 -13.68 7.43 -1.46
C LEU A 130 -13.59 8.91 -1.11
N TYR A 131 -14.65 9.41 -0.52
CA TYR A 131 -14.73 10.72 0.10
C TYR A 131 -15.25 10.52 1.52
N TYR A 132 -14.54 11.08 2.51
CA TYR A 132 -15.07 11.12 3.85
C TYR A 132 -15.89 12.41 4.04
N TYR A 133 -16.97 12.32 4.81
CA TYR A 133 -17.91 13.43 5.01
C TYR A 133 -18.58 13.36 6.36
N CYS A 134 -19.18 14.46 6.80
CA CYS A 134 -20.05 14.51 7.95
C CYS A 134 -21.50 14.31 7.50
N SER A 135 -22.20 13.30 8.03
CA SER A 135 -23.61 13.09 7.62
C SER A 135 -24.58 14.20 8.11
N SER A 136 -24.16 15.03 9.08
CA SER A 136 -24.98 16.11 9.63
C SER A 136 -24.72 17.48 8.97
N HIS A 137 -23.55 17.72 8.39
CA HIS A 137 -23.13 19.02 7.89
C HIS A 137 -22.37 18.88 6.56
N ALA A 138 -22.78 19.66 5.56
CA ALA A 138 -22.13 19.67 4.25
C ALA A 138 -20.74 20.32 4.27
N GLY A 139 -19.89 19.92 3.33
CA GLY A 139 -18.61 20.57 3.03
C GLY A 139 -17.54 20.43 4.09
N MET A 140 -17.66 19.46 5.03
CA MET A 140 -16.68 19.26 6.09
C MET A 140 -15.52 18.33 5.68
N GLY A 141 -15.76 17.40 4.78
CA GLY A 141 -14.86 16.30 4.46
C GLY A 141 -13.87 16.56 3.34
N GLY A 142 -13.22 15.49 2.88
CA GLY A 142 -12.20 15.48 1.84
C GLY A 142 -12.16 14.14 1.09
N GLN A 143 -11.13 13.95 0.26
CA GLN A 143 -10.92 12.75 -0.54
C GLN A 143 -10.09 11.72 0.22
N ALA A 144 -10.33 10.44 -0.07
CA ALA A 144 -9.53 9.31 0.39
C ALA A 144 -9.25 8.39 -0.81
N ASN A 145 -7.99 8.37 -1.24
CA ASN A 145 -7.50 7.44 -2.24
C ASN A 145 -7.35 6.04 -1.61
N THR A 146 -7.52 5.01 -2.43
CA THR A 146 -7.43 3.60 -2.00
C THR A 146 -6.40 2.86 -2.86
N PRO A 147 -5.11 3.24 -2.76
CA PRO A 147 -4.09 2.63 -3.60
C PRO A 147 -3.83 1.18 -3.19
N VAL A 148 -3.52 0.36 -4.21
CA VAL A 148 -2.98 -0.98 -4.00
C VAL A 148 -1.61 -0.84 -3.33
N PRO A 149 -1.31 -1.62 -2.28
CA PRO A 149 0.02 -1.66 -1.71
C PRO A 149 1.03 -2.03 -2.80
N ALA A 150 2.09 -1.22 -2.95
CA ALA A 150 3.17 -1.61 -3.82
C ALA A 150 3.82 -2.89 -3.25
N ASP A 151 3.78 -3.97 -4.01
CA ASP A 151 4.72 -5.07 -3.80
C ASP A 151 6.10 -4.50 -4.15
N ASP A 152 6.88 -4.15 -3.13
CA ASP A 152 8.26 -3.76 -3.31
C ASP A 152 9.04 -4.97 -3.88
N VAL A 153 9.03 -5.10 -5.20
CA VAL A 153 10.01 -5.94 -5.88
C VAL A 153 11.33 -5.18 -5.78
N LEU A 154 12.14 -5.53 -4.79
CA LEU A 154 13.45 -4.91 -4.55
C LEU A 154 14.39 -5.05 -5.75
N PHE A 155 14.07 -5.88 -6.73
CA PHE A 155 14.75 -6.02 -8.01
C PHE A 155 13.75 -6.41 -9.09
N ALA A 156 13.13 -5.43 -9.74
CA ALA A 156 12.51 -5.68 -11.04
C ALA A 156 13.63 -5.94 -12.04
N ALA A 157 13.71 -7.16 -12.55
CA ALA A 157 14.74 -7.57 -13.51
C ALA A 157 14.57 -6.98 -14.93
N SER A 158 13.72 -6.00 -15.11
CA SER A 158 13.61 -5.27 -16.35
C SER A 158 14.59 -4.08 -16.35
N GLY A 159 15.75 -4.28 -16.94
CA GLY A 159 16.72 -3.22 -17.16
C GLY A 159 18.10 -3.42 -16.52
N PHE A 160 18.29 -4.49 -15.75
CA PHE A 160 19.63 -4.83 -15.26
C PHE A 160 20.30 -5.83 -16.18
N SER A 161 21.46 -5.47 -16.73
CA SER A 161 22.40 -6.40 -17.33
C SER A 161 23.56 -6.64 -16.36
N TRP A 162 23.98 -7.89 -16.25
CA TRP A 162 25.15 -8.26 -15.45
C TRP A 162 26.31 -8.55 -16.37
N SER A 163 27.45 -7.94 -16.12
CA SER A 163 28.68 -8.22 -16.85
C SER A 163 29.81 -8.57 -15.87
N LEU A 164 30.73 -9.41 -16.31
CA LEU A 164 31.95 -9.69 -15.57
C LEU A 164 33.06 -8.77 -16.08
N SER A 165 33.61 -7.93 -15.23
CA SER A 165 34.78 -7.11 -15.56
C SER A 165 35.83 -7.28 -14.47
N ASN A 166 37.05 -7.71 -14.88
CA ASN A 166 38.16 -7.96 -13.96
C ASN A 166 37.82 -8.86 -12.76
N GLY A 167 37.01 -9.92 -12.98
CA GLY A 167 36.58 -10.84 -11.95
C GLY A 167 35.54 -10.30 -10.98
N LYS A 168 34.96 -9.11 -11.26
CA LYS A 168 33.86 -8.54 -10.48
C LYS A 168 32.57 -8.57 -11.29
N LEU A 169 31.48 -8.97 -10.62
CA LEU A 169 30.14 -8.88 -11.18
C LEU A 169 29.66 -7.43 -11.11
N ILE A 170 29.34 -6.84 -12.25
CA ILE A 170 28.87 -5.46 -12.37
C ILE A 170 27.43 -5.47 -12.87
N ALA A 171 26.52 -4.82 -12.12
CA ALA A 171 25.18 -4.53 -12.58
C ALA A 171 25.20 -3.22 -13.37
N THR A 172 24.62 -3.23 -14.58
CA THR A 172 24.41 -2.03 -15.39
C THR A 172 22.90 -1.82 -15.57
N ILE A 173 22.47 -0.58 -15.34
CA ILE A 173 21.09 -0.13 -15.54
C ILE A 173 20.92 0.32 -16.97
#